data_90e4944c4943ce20e2302031f44937b0
#
_entry.id   90e4944c4943ce20e2302031f44937b0
#
_cell.length_a   1.000
_cell.length_b   1.000
_cell.length_c   1.000
_cell.angle_alpha   90.00
_cell.angle_beta   90.00
_cell.angle_gamma   90.00
#
_symmetry.space_group_name_H-M   'P 1'
#
loop_
_entity.id
_entity.type
_entity.pdbx_description
1 polymer ?
#
loop_
_entity_poly.entity_id
_entity_poly.type
_entity_poly.pdbx_seq_one_letter_code
_entity_poly.pdbx_strand_id
1 'polypeptide(L)'
;MAFLIQSRQKFCVKNRLGLHATPAAMIVKIINKYKEIGVWVRHFDEQVNGKSIMGLMMLEAYCGTELLFIIEGGSIADQRTLIGELKELFEKKFFEE
;
A
#
# COMPACT_ATOMS: atom_id res chain seq x y z
N MET A 1 -0.31 25.80 -13.79
CA MET A 1 -0.38 24.33 -13.97
C MET A 1 0.02 23.64 -12.70
N ALA A 2 -0.77 22.68 -12.28
CA ALA A 2 -0.47 21.90 -11.08
C ALA A 2 0.32 20.66 -11.46
N PHE A 3 1.38 20.37 -10.73
CA PHE A 3 2.16 19.15 -10.88
C PHE A 3 1.83 18.22 -9.74
N LEU A 4 1.52 16.97 -10.06
CA LEU A 4 1.32 15.96 -9.03
C LEU A 4 2.67 15.46 -8.54
N ILE A 5 2.88 15.56 -7.23
CA ILE A 5 4.03 14.93 -6.60
C ILE A 5 3.74 13.43 -6.56
N GLN A 6 4.64 12.62 -7.08
CA GLN A 6 4.45 11.17 -7.12
C GLN A 6 5.65 10.47 -6.52
N SER A 7 5.38 9.50 -5.68
CA SER A 7 6.39 8.61 -5.11
C SER A 7 6.04 7.17 -5.49
N ARG A 8 7.07 6.35 -5.68
CA ARG A 8 6.92 4.93 -5.95
C ARG A 8 7.73 4.16 -4.94
N GLN A 9 7.15 3.15 -4.36
CA GLN A 9 7.81 2.34 -3.35
C GLN A 9 7.37 0.89 -3.47
N LYS A 10 8.35 -0.01 -3.45
CA LYS A 10 8.08 -1.45 -3.45
C LYS A 10 8.05 -1.96 -2.03
N PHE A 11 7.10 -2.85 -1.75
CA PHE A 11 7.01 -3.54 -0.47
C PHE A 11 6.84 -5.03 -0.73
N CYS A 12 7.53 -5.85 0.06
CA CYS A 12 7.43 -7.29 -0.03
C CYS A 12 6.45 -7.82 1.02
N VAL A 13 5.51 -8.65 0.61
CA VAL A 13 4.59 -9.33 1.51
C VAL A 13 5.37 -10.42 2.24
N LYS A 14 5.49 -10.31 3.56
CA LYS A 14 6.34 -11.20 4.36
C LYS A 14 5.55 -12.12 5.29
N ASN A 15 4.28 -11.83 5.52
CA ASN A 15 3.45 -12.66 6.39
C ASN A 15 3.04 -13.95 5.67
N ARG A 16 2.94 -15.02 6.42
CA ARG A 16 2.69 -16.35 5.86
C ARG A 16 1.40 -16.44 5.06
N LEU A 17 0.34 -15.82 5.55
CA LEU A 17 -0.98 -15.88 4.92
C LEU A 17 -1.17 -14.95 3.73
N GLY A 18 -0.22 -14.04 3.50
CA GLY A 18 -0.32 -13.10 2.40
C GLY A 18 -1.32 -11.98 2.65
N LEU A 19 -1.73 -11.32 1.57
CA LEU A 19 -2.57 -10.13 1.65
C LEU A 19 -4.05 -10.49 1.69
N HIS A 20 -4.46 -11.17 2.78
CA HIS A 20 -5.87 -11.50 3.01
C HIS A 20 -6.60 -10.29 3.63
N ALA A 21 -7.85 -10.49 4.06
CA ALA A 21 -8.73 -9.40 4.49
C ALA A 21 -8.15 -8.51 5.60
N THR A 22 -7.53 -9.10 6.62
CA THR A 22 -7.01 -8.33 7.75
C THR A 22 -5.84 -7.44 7.36
N PRO A 23 -4.78 -7.91 6.71
CA PRO A 23 -3.72 -7.02 6.21
C PRO A 23 -4.24 -5.97 5.23
N ALA A 24 -5.14 -6.35 4.33
CA ALA A 24 -5.71 -5.39 3.38
C ALA A 24 -6.44 -4.26 4.12
N ALA A 25 -7.23 -4.59 5.13
CA ALA A 25 -7.93 -3.59 5.94
C ALA A 25 -6.95 -2.67 6.68
N MET A 26 -5.83 -3.20 7.17
CA MET A 26 -4.80 -2.41 7.85
C MET A 26 -4.16 -1.40 6.89
N ILE A 27 -3.86 -1.82 5.67
CA ILE A 27 -3.31 -0.93 4.64
C ILE A 27 -4.29 0.20 4.35
N VAL A 28 -5.55 -0.15 4.09
CA VAL A 28 -6.59 0.84 3.78
C VAL A 28 -6.77 1.84 4.92
N LYS A 29 -6.76 1.36 6.16
CA LYS A 29 -6.89 2.23 7.33
C LYS A 29 -5.79 3.28 7.39
N ILE A 30 -4.55 2.88 7.11
CA ILE A 30 -3.42 3.81 7.08
C ILE A 30 -3.59 4.82 5.96
N ILE A 31 -3.85 4.35 4.74
CA ILE A 31 -3.97 5.23 3.57
C ILE A 31 -5.12 6.23 3.74
N ASN A 32 -6.24 5.80 4.33
CA ASN A 32 -7.41 6.67 4.51
C ASN A 32 -7.18 7.82 5.48
N LYS A 33 -6.09 7.84 6.23
CA LYS A 33 -5.73 9.00 7.05
C LYS A 33 -5.32 10.19 6.19
N TYR A 34 -4.91 9.94 4.95
CA TYR A 34 -4.37 10.95 4.05
C TYR A 34 -5.37 11.24 2.94
N LYS A 35 -6.28 12.19 3.18
CA LYS A 35 -7.41 12.47 2.28
C LYS A 35 -6.97 13.01 0.92
N GLU A 36 -5.85 13.73 0.89
CA GLU A 36 -5.33 14.35 -0.33
C GLU A 36 -4.45 13.41 -1.16
N ILE A 37 -4.13 12.24 -0.64
CA ILE A 37 -3.24 11.28 -1.31
C ILE A 37 -4.06 10.19 -1.99
N GLY A 38 -3.72 9.93 -3.27
CA GLY A 38 -4.20 8.77 -3.99
C GLY A 38 -3.11 7.70 -4.01
N VAL A 39 -3.52 6.43 -3.93
CA VAL A 39 -2.58 5.31 -3.93
C VAL A 39 -3.08 4.24 -4.89
N TRP A 40 -2.17 3.81 -5.78
CA TRP A 40 -2.39 2.65 -6.64
C TRP A 40 -1.42 1.57 -6.21
N VAL A 41 -1.88 0.33 -6.22
CA VAL A 41 -1.02 -0.82 -5.90
C VAL A 41 -0.99 -1.74 -7.10
N ARG A 42 0.21 -2.04 -7.57
CA ARG A 42 0.42 -2.85 -8.77
C ARG A 42 1.13 -4.15 -8.46
N HIS A 43 0.62 -5.23 -9.05
CA HIS A 43 1.25 -6.54 -9.05
C HIS A 43 1.25 -7.01 -10.50
N PHE A 44 2.45 -7.04 -11.12
CA PHE A 44 2.59 -7.26 -12.57
C PHE A 44 1.77 -6.22 -13.35
N ASP A 45 0.83 -6.66 -14.18
CA ASP A 45 -0.02 -5.78 -14.99
C ASP A 45 -1.35 -5.44 -14.33
N GLU A 46 -1.62 -5.97 -13.14
CA GLU A 46 -2.82 -5.63 -12.39
C GLU A 46 -2.57 -4.44 -11.47
N GLN A 47 -3.49 -3.49 -11.48
CA GLN A 47 -3.39 -2.30 -10.67
C GLN A 47 -4.74 -2.03 -10.00
N VAL A 48 -4.71 -1.81 -8.70
CA VAL A 48 -5.91 -1.58 -7.89
C VAL A 48 -5.76 -0.31 -7.07
N ASN A 49 -6.88 0.24 -6.63
CA ASN A 49 -6.88 1.38 -5.72
C ASN A 49 -6.45 0.91 -4.32
N GLY A 50 -5.42 1.55 -3.76
CA GLY A 50 -4.93 1.21 -2.42
C GLY A 50 -5.91 1.48 -1.30
N LYS A 51 -7.02 2.17 -1.58
CA LYS A 51 -8.10 2.41 -0.62
C LYS A 51 -9.22 1.38 -0.71
N SER A 52 -9.04 0.34 -1.51
CA SER A 52 -10.03 -0.72 -1.71
C SER A 52 -9.53 -2.02 -1.09
N ILE A 53 -10.19 -2.47 -0.03
CA ILE A 53 -9.88 -3.76 0.62
C ILE A 53 -10.03 -4.88 -0.41
N MET A 54 -11.15 -4.87 -1.13
CA MET A 54 -11.44 -5.89 -2.14
C MET A 54 -10.40 -5.88 -3.25
N GLY A 55 -10.02 -4.67 -3.72
CA GLY A 55 -9.01 -4.54 -4.76
C GLY A 55 -7.68 -5.14 -4.34
N LEU A 56 -7.23 -4.84 -3.11
CA LEU A 56 -5.98 -5.39 -2.58
C LEU A 56 -6.03 -6.92 -2.50
N MET A 57 -7.15 -7.47 -2.05
CA MET A 57 -7.31 -8.92 -1.97
C MET A 57 -7.27 -9.60 -3.33
N MET A 58 -7.82 -8.93 -4.35
CA MET A 58 -7.85 -9.47 -5.72
C MET A 58 -6.48 -9.56 -6.37
N LEU A 59 -5.46 -8.89 -5.83
CA LEU A 59 -4.09 -9.01 -6.33
C LEU A 59 -3.49 -10.38 -6.06
N GLU A 60 -4.07 -11.14 -5.14
CA GLU A 60 -3.58 -12.48 -4.75
C GLU A 60 -2.10 -12.46 -4.38
N ALA A 61 -1.72 -11.47 -3.56
CA ALA A 61 -0.33 -11.31 -3.15
C ALA A 61 0.00 -12.26 -2.01
N TYR A 62 0.79 -13.27 -2.32
CA TYR A 62 1.22 -14.28 -1.35
C TYR A 62 2.52 -13.88 -0.68
N CYS A 63 2.92 -14.61 0.35
CA CYS A 63 4.22 -14.41 1.00
C CYS A 63 5.33 -14.44 -0.05
N GLY A 64 6.17 -13.41 -0.05
CA GLY A 64 7.25 -13.25 -1.02
C GLY A 64 6.89 -12.36 -2.21
N THR A 65 5.63 -12.02 -2.39
CA THR A 65 5.21 -11.14 -3.48
C THR A 65 5.68 -9.72 -3.23
N GLU A 66 6.25 -9.08 -4.25
CA GLU A 66 6.61 -7.68 -4.21
C GLU A 66 5.53 -6.86 -4.88
N LEU A 67 5.04 -5.83 -4.18
CA LEU A 67 4.01 -4.93 -4.68
C LEU A 67 4.61 -3.55 -4.90
N LEU A 68 4.19 -2.89 -5.99
CA LEU A 68 4.58 -1.50 -6.26
C LEU A 68 3.45 -0.57 -5.81
N PHE A 69 3.76 0.31 -4.87
CA PHE A 69 2.83 1.36 -4.44
C PHE A 69 3.18 2.64 -5.17
N ILE A 70 2.19 3.21 -5.85
CA ILE A 70 2.30 4.47 -6.58
C ILE A 70 1.46 5.48 -5.81
N ILE A 71 2.13 6.47 -5.23
CA ILE A 71 1.54 7.41 -4.27
C ILE A 71 1.59 8.81 -4.89
N GLU A 72 0.45 9.46 -4.97
CA GLU A 72 0.39 10.77 -5.61
C GLU A 72 -0.53 11.73 -4.86
N GLY A 73 -0.26 13.01 -4.98
CA GLY A 73 -1.04 14.06 -4.33
C GLY A 73 -0.58 14.34 -2.92
N GLY A 74 -1.24 15.30 -2.29
CA GLY A 74 -0.87 15.78 -0.97
C GLY A 74 0.52 16.43 -0.96
N SER A 75 1.15 16.51 0.19
CA SER A 75 2.50 17.04 0.34
C SER A 75 3.52 15.93 0.29
N ILE A 76 4.77 16.30 -0.04
CA ILE A 76 5.87 15.31 -0.04
C ILE A 76 6.11 14.78 1.38
N ALA A 77 5.91 15.64 2.39
CA ALA A 77 6.04 15.22 3.80
C ALA A 77 5.01 14.14 4.15
N ASP A 78 3.76 14.32 3.72
CA ASP A 78 2.71 13.33 3.95
C ASP A 78 2.99 12.03 3.21
N GLN A 79 3.49 12.10 1.98
CA GLN A 79 3.85 10.92 1.23
C GLN A 79 4.95 10.12 1.95
N ARG A 80 5.97 10.81 2.48
CA ARG A 80 7.05 10.18 3.23
C ARG A 80 6.55 9.51 4.50
N THR A 81 5.66 10.20 5.22
CA THR A 81 5.08 9.65 6.45
C THR A 81 4.27 8.40 6.15
N LEU A 82 3.45 8.46 5.10
CA LEU A 82 2.66 7.31 4.67
C LEU A 82 3.56 6.12 4.31
N ILE A 83 4.61 6.36 3.53
CA ILE A 83 5.55 5.31 3.14
C ILE A 83 6.19 4.69 4.38
N GLY A 84 6.57 5.51 5.36
CA GLY A 84 7.14 5.01 6.62
C GLY A 84 6.17 4.11 7.39
N GLU A 85 4.91 4.50 7.46
CA GLU A 85 3.88 3.70 8.13
C GLU A 85 3.62 2.38 7.40
N LEU A 86 3.56 2.41 6.07
CA LEU A 86 3.39 1.20 5.28
C LEU A 86 4.60 0.27 5.41
N LYS A 87 5.80 0.85 5.38
CA LYS A 87 7.04 0.09 5.53
C LYS A 87 7.05 -0.68 6.85
N GLU A 88 6.70 -0.01 7.95
CA GLU A 88 6.63 -0.66 9.25
C GLU A 88 5.62 -1.79 9.24
N LEU A 89 4.44 -1.56 8.66
CA LEU A 89 3.40 -2.57 8.59
C LEU A 89 3.86 -3.83 7.86
N PHE A 90 4.50 -3.67 6.70
CA PHE A 90 5.01 -4.80 5.93
C PHE A 90 6.15 -5.51 6.67
N GLU A 91 7.10 -4.76 7.26
CA GLU A 91 8.21 -5.35 7.99
C GLU A 91 7.78 -6.11 9.23
N LYS A 92 6.72 -5.67 9.88
CA LYS A 92 6.15 -6.33 11.06
C LYS A 92 5.19 -7.47 10.68
N LYS A 93 5.13 -7.83 9.40
CA LYS A 93 4.27 -8.91 8.90
C LYS A 93 2.81 -8.70 9.29
N PHE A 94 2.37 -7.44 9.27
CA PHE A 94 1.02 -7.05 9.64
C PHE A 94 0.66 -7.51 11.07
N PHE A 95 1.67 -7.69 11.91
CA PHE A 95 1.51 -8.11 13.31
C PHE A 95 0.84 -9.48 13.45
N GLU A 96 0.95 -10.34 12.45
CA GLU A 96 0.31 -11.68 12.46
C GLU A 96 1.20 -12.78 13.03
N GLU A 97 2.51 -12.56 13.07
CA GLU A 97 3.46 -13.61 13.45
C GLU A 97 4.44 -13.14 14.50
#